data_6965719ece8076d39a791b09a9a63251
#
_entry.id   6965719ece8076d39a791b09a9a63251
#
_cell.length_a   1.000
_cell.length_b   1.000
_cell.length_c   1.000
_cell.angle_alpha   90.00
_cell.angle_beta   90.00
_cell.angle_gamma   90.00
#
_symmetry.space_group_name_H-M   'P 1'
#
loop_
_entity.id
_entity.type
_entity.pdbx_description
1 polymer ?
#
loop_
_entity_poly.entity_id
_entity_poly.type
_entity_poly.pdbx_seq_one_letter_code
_entity_poly.pdbx_strand_id
1 'polypeptide(L)'
;MGKVTGFKEFSREVEPYRPAKSRVLDFKEIYTDHDDKLLNTQAARCMNCGVPFCQSGEGCPVYNLIPEWNDLVYNEQWEDAFDRLFKTNNFPEVTGRVCPAVCEGACVLGITETPVAIKNLEFAIADKGIKSGWLKPKVPEVRTNRKIAIVGSGPAGLSAAQQLNSVGHSVEVYERSDRIGGLMMYGIPNMKLDKSILDMRIEIMEKEGIVFHTNTDIGAPNSPSLENLINGMILFF
;
A
#
# COMPACT_ATOMS: atom_id res chain seq x y z
N MET A 1 14.78 16.02 7.85
CA MET A 1 13.89 16.50 8.93
C MET A 1 13.12 17.69 8.41
N GLY A 2 11.80 17.63 8.40
CA GLY A 2 10.95 18.71 7.93
C GLY A 2 11.27 20.05 8.64
N LYS A 3 10.38 20.55 9.47
CA LYS A 3 10.64 21.77 10.25
C LYS A 3 10.96 21.40 11.71
N VAL A 4 12.11 21.80 12.24
CA VAL A 4 12.57 21.46 13.59
C VAL A 4 11.53 21.77 14.69
N THR A 5 10.75 22.83 14.50
CA THR A 5 9.71 23.31 15.43
C THR A 5 8.28 23.03 14.95
N GLY A 6 8.11 22.33 13.82
CA GLY A 6 6.81 22.14 13.17
C GLY A 6 5.74 21.52 14.06
N PHE A 7 6.14 20.56 14.92
CA PHE A 7 5.21 19.93 15.87
C PHE A 7 4.71 20.88 16.98
N LYS A 8 5.40 22.01 17.22
CA LYS A 8 4.98 23.05 18.16
C LYS A 8 4.16 24.15 17.49
N GLU A 9 4.35 24.35 16.19
CA GLU A 9 3.73 25.44 15.44
C GLU A 9 2.40 25.03 14.80
N PHE A 10 2.27 23.77 14.41
CA PHE A 10 1.11 23.25 13.71
C PHE A 10 0.37 22.23 14.57
N SER A 11 -0.93 22.39 14.76
CA SER A 11 -1.79 21.37 15.34
C SER A 11 -1.96 20.19 14.41
N ARG A 12 -2.31 19.01 14.96
CA ARG A 12 -2.65 17.86 14.14
C ARG A 12 -3.98 18.09 13.44
N GLU A 13 -3.96 17.98 12.13
CA GLU A 13 -5.13 17.99 11.27
C GLU A 13 -5.10 16.81 10.33
N VAL A 14 -6.26 16.33 9.91
CA VAL A 14 -6.41 15.30 8.88
C VAL A 14 -7.37 15.81 7.83
N GLU A 15 -7.19 15.39 6.60
CA GLU A 15 -8.11 15.73 5.53
C GLU A 15 -9.54 15.27 5.88
N PRO A 16 -10.55 16.12 5.68
CA PRO A 16 -11.91 15.79 6.03
C PRO A 16 -12.47 14.71 5.09
N TYR A 17 -13.46 14.00 5.58
CA TYR A 17 -14.28 13.16 4.70
C TYR A 17 -15.33 14.01 3.97
N ARG A 18 -15.79 13.52 2.83
CA ARG A 18 -16.95 14.09 2.12
C ARG A 18 -18.12 14.27 3.08
N PRO A 19 -18.94 15.32 2.94
CA PRO A 19 -20.08 15.59 3.84
C PRO A 19 -21.00 14.37 3.97
N ALA A 20 -21.45 14.04 5.18
CA ALA A 20 -22.26 12.86 5.45
C ALA A 20 -23.52 12.80 4.57
N LYS A 21 -24.17 13.95 4.35
CA LYS A 21 -25.37 14.06 3.51
C LYS A 21 -25.13 13.66 2.05
N SER A 22 -23.94 13.89 1.50
CA SER A 22 -23.60 13.45 0.12
C SER A 22 -23.19 12.00 0.08
N ARG A 23 -22.50 11.48 1.12
CA ARG A 23 -22.02 10.10 1.17
C ARG A 23 -23.14 9.04 1.21
N VAL A 24 -24.32 9.40 1.76
CA VAL A 24 -25.45 8.48 1.80
C VAL A 24 -26.19 8.34 0.47
N LEU A 25 -25.83 9.13 -0.53
CA LEU A 25 -26.48 9.12 -1.85
C LEU A 25 -25.72 8.29 -2.88
N ASP A 26 -24.51 7.81 -2.56
CA ASP A 26 -23.67 7.03 -3.47
C ASP A 26 -22.82 5.99 -2.73
N PHE A 27 -22.08 5.17 -3.50
CA PHE A 27 -21.14 4.18 -3.00
C PHE A 27 -19.67 4.56 -3.26
N LYS A 28 -19.39 5.82 -3.61
CA LYS A 28 -18.04 6.32 -3.89
C LYS A 28 -17.23 6.41 -2.58
N GLU A 29 -15.91 6.48 -2.72
CA GLU A 29 -15.02 6.67 -1.58
C GLU A 29 -15.42 7.88 -0.74
N ILE A 30 -15.21 7.77 0.57
CA ILE A 30 -15.56 8.83 1.54
C ILE A 30 -14.57 9.98 1.56
N TYR A 31 -13.44 9.85 0.90
CA TYR A 31 -12.36 10.81 0.92
C TYR A 31 -12.64 12.03 0.04
N THR A 32 -11.99 13.15 0.38
CA THR A 32 -11.95 14.38 -0.43
C THR A 32 -10.68 14.41 -1.27
N ASP A 33 -10.58 15.38 -2.17
CA ASP A 33 -9.32 15.69 -2.82
C ASP A 33 -8.28 16.17 -1.80
N HIS A 34 -7.00 15.91 -2.10
CA HIS A 34 -5.89 16.26 -1.23
C HIS A 34 -5.60 17.76 -1.22
N ASP A 35 -5.33 18.30 -0.02
CA ASP A 35 -4.87 19.67 0.20
C ASP A 35 -3.34 19.65 0.45
N ASP A 36 -2.57 19.99 -0.58
CA ASP A 36 -1.10 19.98 -0.51
C ASP A 36 -0.55 20.89 0.59
N LYS A 37 -1.22 22.01 0.88
CA LYS A 37 -0.78 22.94 1.93
C LYS A 37 -1.00 22.34 3.33
N LEU A 38 -2.15 21.72 3.55
CA LEU A 38 -2.43 21.00 4.78
C LEU A 38 -1.41 19.86 4.97
N LEU A 39 -1.22 19.04 3.96
CA LEU A 39 -0.29 17.91 4.00
C LEU A 39 1.15 18.33 4.26
N ASN A 40 1.63 19.43 3.65
CA ASN A 40 2.94 20.01 3.93
C ASN A 40 3.08 20.37 5.42
N THR A 41 2.10 21.07 6.00
CA THR A 41 2.14 21.41 7.43
C THR A 41 2.08 20.18 8.33
N GLN A 42 1.32 19.14 7.95
CA GLN A 42 1.27 17.89 8.71
C GLN A 42 2.59 17.10 8.63
N ALA A 43 3.23 17.08 7.49
CA ALA A 43 4.57 16.49 7.31
C ALA A 43 5.64 17.21 8.15
N ALA A 44 5.55 18.55 8.26
CA ALA A 44 6.42 19.36 9.10
C ALA A 44 6.39 18.97 10.59
N ARG A 45 5.32 18.34 11.06
CA ARG A 45 5.19 17.90 12.46
C ARG A 45 6.08 16.72 12.84
N CYS A 46 6.68 16.04 11.87
CA CYS A 46 7.58 14.93 12.14
C CYS A 46 8.91 15.44 12.75
N MET A 47 9.21 15.02 13.97
CA MET A 47 10.43 15.41 14.68
C MET A 47 11.69 14.71 14.17
N ASN A 48 11.54 13.69 13.33
CA ASN A 48 12.65 12.77 12.97
C ASN A 48 13.45 12.34 14.21
N CYS A 49 12.79 11.69 15.17
CA CYS A 49 13.22 11.51 16.55
C CYS A 49 14.43 10.56 16.76
N GLY A 50 15.18 10.21 15.72
CA GLY A 50 16.40 9.39 15.79
C GLY A 50 16.14 7.90 16.02
N VAL A 51 15.26 7.53 16.95
CA VAL A 51 14.74 6.17 17.13
C VAL A 51 13.24 6.19 16.84
N PRO A 52 12.84 6.07 15.57
CA PRO A 52 11.46 6.22 15.16
C PRO A 52 10.67 4.93 15.40
N PHE A 53 10.02 4.81 16.55
CA PHE A 53 9.14 3.66 16.85
C PHE A 53 8.03 3.48 15.81
N CYS A 54 7.60 4.55 15.14
CA CYS A 54 6.60 4.48 14.07
C CYS A 54 7.01 3.56 12.91
N GLN A 55 8.31 3.41 12.64
CA GLN A 55 8.84 2.52 11.59
C GLN A 55 9.47 1.23 12.14
N SER A 56 9.22 0.89 13.39
CA SER A 56 9.69 -0.35 14.01
C SER A 56 8.60 -1.41 14.06
N GLY A 57 8.92 -2.60 14.57
CA GLY A 57 7.95 -3.68 14.76
C GLY A 57 6.82 -3.34 15.75
N GLU A 58 7.01 -2.39 16.65
CA GLU A 58 5.97 -1.86 17.55
C GLU A 58 5.06 -0.83 16.84
N GLY A 59 5.46 -0.34 15.67
CA GLY A 59 4.73 0.59 14.83
C GLY A 59 4.29 -0.03 13.52
N CYS A 60 4.97 0.32 12.42
CA CYS A 60 4.62 -0.17 11.10
C CYS A 60 5.18 -1.59 10.85
N PRO A 61 4.35 -2.62 10.67
CA PRO A 61 4.84 -4.00 10.49
C PRO A 61 5.59 -4.22 9.16
N VAL A 62 5.49 -3.30 8.21
CA VAL A 62 6.30 -3.33 6.96
C VAL A 62 7.49 -2.37 7.03
N TYR A 63 7.78 -1.80 8.19
CA TYR A 63 8.93 -0.92 8.44
C TYR A 63 9.00 0.28 7.50
N ASN A 64 7.87 0.92 7.23
CA ASN A 64 7.78 2.09 6.37
C ASN A 64 8.73 3.21 6.84
N LEU A 65 9.43 3.83 5.89
CA LEU A 65 10.44 4.87 6.14
C LEU A 65 9.79 6.23 6.41
N ILE A 66 8.95 6.27 7.46
CA ILE A 66 8.01 7.36 7.76
C ILE A 66 8.69 8.72 7.95
N PRO A 67 9.75 8.87 8.74
CA PRO A 67 10.41 10.17 8.87
C PRO A 67 10.98 10.71 7.56
N GLU A 68 11.47 9.81 6.69
CA GLU A 68 12.08 10.19 5.43
C GLU A 68 11.04 10.75 4.45
N TRP A 69 9.92 10.05 4.25
CA TRP A 69 8.89 10.59 3.35
C TRP A 69 8.22 11.85 3.90
N ASN A 70 8.10 11.99 5.23
CA ASN A 70 7.57 13.22 5.83
C ASN A 70 8.47 14.42 5.52
N ASP A 71 9.81 14.22 5.57
CA ASP A 71 10.76 15.25 5.18
C ASP A 71 10.61 15.62 3.70
N LEU A 72 10.51 14.63 2.84
CA LEU A 72 10.34 14.83 1.40
C LEU A 72 9.03 15.56 1.07
N VAL A 73 7.91 15.20 1.71
CA VAL A 73 6.63 15.90 1.54
C VAL A 73 6.73 17.35 2.02
N TYR A 74 7.36 17.60 3.17
CA TYR A 74 7.57 18.96 3.67
C TYR A 74 8.38 19.83 2.69
N ASN A 75 9.36 19.23 2.00
CA ASN A 75 10.19 19.91 1.00
C ASN A 75 9.56 19.88 -0.42
N GLU A 76 8.29 19.48 -0.54
CA GLU A 76 7.55 19.40 -1.81
C GLU A 76 8.14 18.40 -2.84
N GLN A 77 8.99 17.48 -2.38
CA GLN A 77 9.62 16.42 -3.16
C GLN A 77 8.72 15.18 -3.25
N TRP A 78 7.57 15.34 -3.87
CA TRP A 78 6.50 14.32 -3.87
C TRP A 78 6.88 13.02 -4.61
N GLU A 79 7.63 13.12 -5.72
CA GLU A 79 8.07 11.94 -6.47
C GLU A 79 9.09 11.13 -5.67
N ASP A 80 10.03 11.79 -5.00
CA ASP A 80 10.97 11.14 -4.09
C ASP A 80 10.27 10.52 -2.88
N ALA A 81 9.22 11.18 -2.36
CA ALA A 81 8.39 10.64 -1.29
C ALA A 81 7.63 9.38 -1.74
N PHE A 82 7.12 9.37 -2.97
CA PHE A 82 6.48 8.22 -3.58
C PHE A 82 7.47 7.05 -3.71
N ASP A 83 8.65 7.26 -4.27
CA ASP A 83 9.67 6.22 -4.40
C ASP A 83 10.11 5.70 -3.03
N ARG A 84 10.21 6.59 -2.03
CA ARG A 84 10.56 6.21 -0.66
C ARG A 84 9.49 5.34 0.00
N LEU A 85 8.21 5.64 -0.21
CA LEU A 85 7.09 4.88 0.29
C LEU A 85 7.02 3.48 -0.35
N PHE A 86 7.16 3.40 -1.67
CA PHE A 86 7.12 2.14 -2.41
C PHE A 86 8.35 1.24 -2.19
N LYS A 87 9.38 1.73 -1.51
CA LYS A 87 10.55 0.92 -1.17
C LYS A 87 10.22 -0.18 -0.14
N THR A 88 9.29 0.06 0.75
CA THR A 88 8.93 -0.85 1.84
C THR A 88 7.48 -1.33 1.78
N ASN A 89 6.60 -0.61 1.10
CA ASN A 89 5.18 -0.92 0.99
C ASN A 89 4.79 -1.19 -0.47
N ASN A 90 4.29 -2.39 -0.74
CA ASN A 90 3.86 -2.78 -2.09
C ASN A 90 2.55 -2.11 -2.53
N PHE A 91 1.64 -1.83 -1.58
CA PHE A 91 0.29 -1.35 -1.86
C PHE A 91 -0.11 -0.16 -0.98
N PRO A 92 0.62 0.96 -1.03
CA PRO A 92 0.32 2.11 -0.18
C PRO A 92 -1.02 2.78 -0.53
N GLU A 93 -1.52 2.62 -1.74
CA GLU A 93 -2.87 3.03 -2.13
C GLU A 93 -3.97 2.27 -1.39
N VAL A 94 -3.70 1.04 -0.97
CA VAL A 94 -4.61 0.24 -0.15
C VAL A 94 -4.40 0.56 1.34
N THR A 95 -3.16 0.49 1.82
CA THR A 95 -2.86 0.69 3.24
C THR A 95 -3.18 2.10 3.71
N GLY A 96 -2.91 3.12 2.91
CA GLY A 96 -3.29 4.50 3.19
C GLY A 96 -4.80 4.69 3.41
N ARG A 97 -5.64 3.84 2.79
CA ARG A 97 -7.08 3.86 2.95
C ARG A 97 -7.58 3.04 4.15
N VAL A 98 -7.06 1.83 4.34
CA VAL A 98 -7.69 0.83 5.22
C VAL A 98 -6.86 0.43 6.44
N CYS A 99 -5.56 0.75 6.50
CA CYS A 99 -4.71 0.44 7.63
C CYS A 99 -5.21 1.11 8.92
N PRO A 100 -5.18 0.43 10.08
CA PRO A 100 -5.54 1.03 11.37
C PRO A 100 -4.52 2.05 11.88
N ALA A 101 -3.40 2.25 11.18
CA ALA A 101 -2.36 3.22 11.48
C ALA A 101 -1.71 3.05 12.87
N VAL A 102 -1.31 1.83 13.20
CA VAL A 102 -0.60 1.53 14.47
C VAL A 102 0.67 2.35 14.62
N CYS A 103 1.28 2.78 13.52
CA CYS A 103 2.42 3.70 13.48
C CYS A 103 2.12 5.08 14.12
N GLU A 104 0.88 5.57 14.04
CA GLU A 104 0.49 6.81 14.73
C GLU A 104 0.45 6.61 16.24
N GLY A 105 -0.02 5.44 16.72
CA GLY A 105 0.03 5.08 18.15
C GLY A 105 1.45 4.93 18.69
N ALA A 106 2.38 4.50 17.84
CA ALA A 106 3.80 4.37 18.19
C ALA A 106 4.62 5.65 17.97
N CYS A 107 4.00 6.73 17.49
CA CYS A 107 4.68 7.99 17.25
C CYS A 107 5.12 8.62 18.57
N VAL A 108 6.43 8.87 18.73
CA VAL A 108 7.03 9.46 19.94
C VAL A 108 6.39 10.82 20.29
N LEU A 109 5.99 11.61 19.29
CA LEU A 109 5.28 12.86 19.51
C LEU A 109 3.98 12.65 20.31
N GLY A 110 3.35 11.48 20.20
CA GLY A 110 2.14 11.13 20.92
C GLY A 110 2.28 11.05 22.45
N ILE A 111 3.50 11.13 22.99
CA ILE A 111 3.77 11.15 24.44
C ILE A 111 3.42 12.51 25.06
N THR A 112 3.69 13.58 24.34
CA THR A 112 3.53 14.96 24.84
C THR A 112 2.50 15.78 24.05
N GLU A 113 2.23 15.38 22.83
CA GLU A 113 1.35 16.08 21.88
C GLU A 113 0.49 15.06 21.12
N THR A 114 -0.29 15.52 20.13
CA THR A 114 -0.98 14.61 19.21
C THR A 114 0.00 14.06 18.17
N PRO A 115 -0.05 12.75 17.83
CA PRO A 115 0.87 12.14 16.89
C PRO A 115 0.79 12.75 15.49
N VAL A 116 1.79 12.52 14.66
CA VAL A 116 1.78 12.88 13.24
C VAL A 116 0.65 12.13 12.51
N ALA A 117 -0.02 12.77 11.57
CA ALA A 117 -1.07 12.19 10.73
C ALA A 117 -0.46 11.30 9.61
N ILE A 118 0.23 10.23 10.02
CA ILE A 118 1.08 9.39 9.16
C ILE A 118 0.26 8.75 8.03
N LYS A 119 -0.88 8.15 8.38
CA LYS A 119 -1.74 7.48 7.40
C LYS A 119 -2.29 8.44 6.35
N ASN A 120 -2.62 9.66 6.74
CA ASN A 120 -3.13 10.66 5.81
C ASN A 120 -2.04 11.08 4.80
N LEU A 121 -0.79 11.21 5.26
CA LEU A 121 0.35 11.48 4.40
C LEU A 121 0.64 10.30 3.46
N GLU A 122 0.66 9.06 3.98
CA GLU A 122 0.83 7.85 3.17
C GLU A 122 -0.22 7.76 2.05
N PHE A 123 -1.49 8.00 2.40
CA PHE A 123 -2.59 8.01 1.43
C PHE A 123 -2.38 9.05 0.34
N ALA A 124 -2.05 10.28 0.72
CA ALA A 124 -1.84 11.38 -0.22
C ALA A 124 -0.64 11.15 -1.14
N ILE A 125 0.48 10.64 -0.63
CA ILE A 125 1.67 10.29 -1.43
C ILE A 125 1.30 9.25 -2.50
N ALA A 126 0.62 8.18 -2.10
CA ALA A 126 0.22 7.12 -3.02
C ALA A 126 -0.75 7.63 -4.10
N ASP A 127 -1.80 8.35 -3.71
CA ASP A 127 -2.80 8.88 -4.63
C ASP A 127 -2.20 9.90 -5.62
N LYS A 128 -1.35 10.79 -5.12
CA LYS A 128 -0.65 11.77 -5.96
C LYS A 128 0.25 11.08 -6.98
N GLY A 129 0.99 10.06 -6.56
CA GLY A 129 1.85 9.28 -7.46
C GLY A 129 1.07 8.53 -8.53
N ILE A 130 -0.09 7.97 -8.19
CA ILE A 130 -0.98 7.33 -9.16
C ILE A 130 -1.53 8.36 -10.16
N LYS A 131 -2.08 9.48 -9.67
CA LYS A 131 -2.64 10.56 -10.51
C LYS A 131 -1.58 11.20 -11.42
N SER A 132 -0.34 11.28 -10.96
CA SER A 132 0.81 11.81 -11.73
C SER A 132 1.40 10.79 -12.70
N GLY A 133 0.95 9.52 -12.67
CA GLY A 133 1.46 8.45 -13.54
C GLY A 133 2.87 7.97 -13.18
N TRP A 134 3.31 8.16 -11.93
CA TRP A 134 4.59 7.63 -11.45
C TRP A 134 4.53 6.12 -11.20
N LEU A 135 3.34 5.61 -10.85
CA LEU A 135 3.13 4.17 -10.74
C LEU A 135 3.07 3.53 -12.13
N LYS A 136 4.15 2.86 -12.50
CA LYS A 136 4.30 2.20 -13.81
C LYS A 136 4.71 0.74 -13.64
N PRO A 137 4.35 -0.15 -14.58
CA PRO A 137 4.86 -1.52 -14.59
C PRO A 137 6.39 -1.53 -14.62
N LYS A 138 7.00 -2.32 -13.73
CA LYS A 138 8.46 -2.51 -13.65
C LYS A 138 8.79 -3.95 -14.04
N VAL A 139 9.03 -4.18 -15.32
CA VAL A 139 9.40 -5.51 -15.83
C VAL A 139 10.86 -5.78 -15.49
N PRO A 140 11.20 -6.90 -14.84
CA PRO A 140 12.60 -7.23 -14.52
C PRO A 140 13.40 -7.47 -15.81
N GLU A 141 14.60 -6.91 -15.89
CA GLU A 141 15.49 -7.02 -17.04
C GLU A 141 15.98 -8.47 -17.28
N VAL A 142 16.13 -9.23 -16.20
CA VAL A 142 16.64 -10.61 -16.25
C VAL A 142 15.68 -11.56 -15.53
N ARG A 143 15.33 -12.65 -16.18
CA ARG A 143 14.54 -13.74 -15.58
C ARG A 143 15.45 -14.85 -15.03
N THR A 144 15.11 -15.33 -13.84
CA THR A 144 15.94 -16.32 -13.10
C THR A 144 15.68 -17.77 -13.52
N ASN A 145 14.77 -18.03 -14.46
CA ASN A 145 14.29 -19.37 -14.83
C ASN A 145 13.63 -20.17 -13.68
N ARG A 146 13.35 -19.54 -12.56
CA ARG A 146 12.58 -20.14 -11.45
C ARG A 146 11.11 -19.78 -11.61
N LYS A 147 10.25 -20.79 -11.45
CA LYS A 147 8.80 -20.62 -11.45
C LYS A 147 8.28 -20.69 -10.02
N ILE A 148 7.43 -19.75 -9.66
CA ILE A 148 6.83 -19.65 -8.32
C ILE A 148 5.31 -19.73 -8.46
N ALA A 149 4.70 -20.62 -7.72
CA ALA A 149 3.25 -20.67 -7.58
C ALA A 149 2.84 -20.07 -6.23
N ILE A 150 1.91 -19.14 -6.26
CA ILE A 150 1.33 -18.51 -5.06
C ILE A 150 -0.13 -18.93 -4.97
N VAL A 151 -0.52 -19.47 -3.82
CA VAL A 151 -1.89 -19.89 -3.57
C VAL A 151 -2.61 -18.83 -2.74
N GLY A 152 -3.57 -18.17 -3.38
CA GLY A 152 -4.35 -17.06 -2.82
C GLY A 152 -3.87 -15.69 -3.30
N SER A 153 -4.83 -14.85 -3.67
CA SER A 153 -4.60 -13.49 -4.20
C SER A 153 -4.93 -12.39 -3.18
N GLY A 154 -4.96 -12.70 -1.90
CA GLY A 154 -5.09 -11.69 -0.85
C GLY A 154 -3.86 -10.77 -0.80
N PRO A 155 -3.86 -9.73 0.09
CA PRO A 155 -2.77 -8.76 0.16
C PRO A 155 -1.40 -9.41 0.37
N ALA A 156 -1.30 -10.48 1.14
CA ALA A 156 -0.06 -11.21 1.36
C ALA A 156 0.44 -11.89 0.08
N GLY A 157 -0.44 -12.63 -0.61
CA GLY A 157 -0.10 -13.31 -1.88
C GLY A 157 0.30 -12.33 -2.98
N LEU A 158 -0.44 -11.22 -3.12
CA LEU A 158 -0.10 -10.18 -4.09
C LEU A 158 1.23 -9.49 -3.76
N SER A 159 1.53 -9.22 -2.48
CA SER A 159 2.82 -8.65 -2.07
C SER A 159 3.97 -9.61 -2.38
N ALA A 160 3.81 -10.89 -2.07
CA ALA A 160 4.79 -11.92 -2.41
C ALA A 160 4.98 -12.02 -3.93
N ALA A 161 3.88 -12.00 -4.70
CA ALA A 161 3.93 -12.05 -6.16
C ALA A 161 4.74 -10.90 -6.74
N GLN A 162 4.48 -9.67 -6.31
CA GLN A 162 5.20 -8.50 -6.79
C GLN A 162 6.69 -8.56 -6.41
N GLN A 163 7.02 -8.88 -5.16
CA GLN A 163 8.41 -8.96 -4.70
C GLN A 163 9.20 -10.05 -5.45
N LEU A 164 8.62 -11.23 -5.58
CA LEU A 164 9.27 -12.35 -6.28
C LEU A 164 9.41 -12.09 -7.78
N ASN A 165 8.41 -11.45 -8.40
CA ASN A 165 8.51 -11.07 -9.80
C ASN A 165 9.57 -9.98 -10.02
N SER A 166 9.65 -8.99 -9.12
CA SER A 166 10.63 -7.88 -9.26
C SER A 166 12.08 -8.33 -9.26
N VAL A 167 12.40 -9.45 -8.61
CA VAL A 167 13.73 -10.07 -8.62
C VAL A 167 13.92 -11.07 -9.76
N GLY A 168 12.98 -11.14 -10.70
CA GLY A 168 13.10 -11.87 -11.95
C GLY A 168 12.52 -13.29 -11.96
N HIS A 169 11.81 -13.73 -10.91
CA HIS A 169 11.10 -15.01 -10.96
C HIS A 169 9.86 -14.94 -11.84
N SER A 170 9.48 -16.04 -12.47
CA SER A 170 8.20 -16.20 -13.14
C SER A 170 7.15 -16.58 -12.10
N VAL A 171 6.14 -15.75 -11.91
CA VAL A 171 5.16 -15.91 -10.81
C VAL A 171 3.78 -16.17 -11.37
N GLU A 172 3.13 -17.21 -10.86
CA GLU A 172 1.73 -17.54 -11.13
C GLU A 172 0.95 -17.52 -9.82
N VAL A 173 -0.17 -16.80 -9.80
CA VAL A 173 -1.04 -16.67 -8.62
C VAL A 173 -2.34 -17.41 -8.90
N TYR A 174 -2.71 -18.32 -8.01
CA TYR A 174 -3.91 -19.14 -8.11
C TYR A 174 -4.95 -18.65 -7.10
N GLU A 175 -6.12 -18.26 -7.59
CA GLU A 175 -7.21 -17.73 -6.79
C GLU A 175 -8.47 -18.58 -7.01
N ARG A 176 -9.06 -19.04 -5.93
CA ARG A 176 -10.30 -19.85 -5.97
C ARG A 176 -11.53 -19.05 -6.42
N SER A 177 -11.54 -17.75 -6.13
CA SER A 177 -12.64 -16.84 -6.48
C SER A 177 -12.54 -16.37 -7.93
N ASP A 178 -13.60 -15.74 -8.42
CA ASP A 178 -13.71 -15.21 -9.78
C ASP A 178 -12.91 -13.91 -9.98
N ARG A 179 -12.46 -13.24 -8.89
CA ARG A 179 -11.70 -11.98 -8.92
C ARG A 179 -10.51 -12.04 -7.97
N ILE A 180 -9.45 -11.34 -8.39
CA ILE A 180 -8.21 -11.18 -7.61
C ILE A 180 -8.39 -10.14 -6.50
N GLY A 181 -7.71 -10.31 -5.37
CA GLY A 181 -7.64 -9.33 -4.29
C GLY A 181 -8.10 -9.85 -2.92
N GLY A 182 -8.69 -11.04 -2.84
CA GLY A 182 -9.15 -11.63 -1.58
C GLY A 182 -10.08 -10.67 -0.82
N LEU A 183 -9.83 -10.44 0.47
CA LEU A 183 -10.68 -9.54 1.28
C LEU A 183 -10.62 -8.06 0.86
N MET A 184 -9.59 -7.62 0.15
CA MET A 184 -9.59 -6.28 -0.44
C MET A 184 -10.70 -6.13 -1.48
N MET A 185 -10.98 -7.20 -2.23
CA MET A 185 -12.05 -7.24 -3.23
C MET A 185 -13.41 -7.52 -2.60
N TYR A 186 -13.52 -8.56 -1.76
CA TYR A 186 -14.80 -9.08 -1.28
C TYR A 186 -15.20 -8.61 0.12
N GLY A 187 -14.25 -8.13 0.94
CA GLY A 187 -14.50 -7.76 2.34
C GLY A 187 -14.56 -6.27 2.60
N ILE A 188 -13.79 -5.45 1.88
CA ILE A 188 -13.76 -4.00 2.10
C ILE A 188 -14.82 -3.32 1.23
N PRO A 189 -15.72 -2.49 1.80
CA PRO A 189 -16.73 -1.78 1.02
C PRO A 189 -16.10 -0.70 0.12
N ASN A 190 -16.72 -0.43 -1.04
CA ASN A 190 -16.25 0.57 -2.01
C ASN A 190 -16.05 1.96 -1.40
N MET A 191 -16.88 2.34 -0.43
CA MET A 191 -16.74 3.62 0.27
C MET A 191 -15.39 3.78 0.99
N LYS A 192 -14.67 2.70 1.25
CA LYS A 192 -13.33 2.70 1.88
C LYS A 192 -12.21 2.41 0.89
N LEU A 193 -12.47 1.58 -0.11
CA LEU A 193 -11.51 1.20 -1.14
C LEU A 193 -12.27 0.92 -2.42
N ASP A 194 -12.22 1.83 -3.38
CA ASP A 194 -12.80 1.64 -4.70
C ASP A 194 -12.10 0.50 -5.43
N LYS A 195 -12.89 -0.39 -6.04
CA LYS A 195 -12.33 -1.58 -6.69
C LYS A 195 -11.52 -1.26 -7.93
N SER A 196 -11.76 -0.13 -8.56
CA SER A 196 -10.95 0.34 -9.69
C SER A 196 -9.46 0.52 -9.32
N ILE A 197 -9.16 0.81 -8.04
CA ILE A 197 -7.79 0.89 -7.54
C ILE A 197 -7.11 -0.48 -7.56
N LEU A 198 -7.84 -1.52 -7.16
CA LEU A 198 -7.34 -2.89 -7.22
C LEU A 198 -7.22 -3.37 -8.66
N ASP A 199 -8.23 -3.09 -9.49
CA ASP A 199 -8.22 -3.48 -10.90
C ASP A 199 -7.02 -2.84 -11.62
N MET A 200 -6.75 -1.55 -11.40
CA MET A 200 -5.56 -0.84 -11.91
C MET A 200 -4.26 -1.50 -11.44
N ARG A 201 -4.18 -1.88 -10.17
CA ARG A 201 -2.98 -2.52 -9.62
C ARG A 201 -2.74 -3.91 -10.21
N ILE A 202 -3.78 -4.70 -10.38
CA ILE A 202 -3.72 -6.02 -11.00
C ILE A 202 -3.25 -5.90 -12.45
N GLU A 203 -3.80 -4.96 -13.21
CA GLU A 203 -3.36 -4.68 -14.58
C GLU A 203 -1.86 -4.31 -14.67
N ILE A 204 -1.34 -3.55 -13.70
CA ILE A 204 0.09 -3.25 -13.62
C ILE A 204 0.89 -4.53 -13.38
N MET A 205 0.47 -5.37 -12.43
CA MET A 205 1.16 -6.63 -12.11
C MET A 205 1.14 -7.62 -13.29
N GLU A 206 0.04 -7.65 -14.06
CA GLU A 206 -0.03 -8.44 -15.30
C GLU A 206 0.98 -7.93 -16.35
N LYS A 207 1.08 -6.60 -16.51
CA LYS A 207 2.08 -5.98 -17.39
C LYS A 207 3.52 -6.22 -16.93
N GLU A 208 3.74 -6.44 -15.65
CA GLU A 208 5.03 -6.86 -15.07
C GLU A 208 5.33 -8.34 -15.35
N GLY A 209 4.36 -9.11 -15.84
CA GLY A 209 4.50 -10.51 -16.23
C GLY A 209 4.06 -11.51 -15.17
N ILE A 210 3.29 -11.09 -14.18
CA ILE A 210 2.61 -12.00 -13.23
C ILE A 210 1.38 -12.60 -13.93
N VAL A 211 1.18 -13.90 -13.79
CA VAL A 211 0.03 -14.61 -14.37
C VAL A 211 -0.99 -14.90 -13.26
N PHE A 212 -2.24 -14.58 -13.49
CA PHE A 212 -3.33 -14.85 -12.54
C PHE A 212 -4.28 -15.93 -13.08
N HIS A 213 -4.58 -16.90 -12.23
CA HIS A 213 -5.53 -18.00 -12.49
C HIS A 213 -6.70 -17.88 -11.52
N THR A 214 -7.79 -17.26 -11.93
CA THR A 214 -9.03 -17.19 -11.16
C THR A 214 -9.85 -18.48 -11.29
N ASN A 215 -10.86 -18.68 -10.41
CA ASN A 215 -11.69 -19.90 -10.36
C ASN A 215 -10.85 -21.18 -10.24
N THR A 216 -9.69 -21.10 -9.59
CA THR A 216 -8.74 -22.20 -9.46
C THR A 216 -8.48 -22.50 -7.98
N ASP A 217 -9.21 -23.44 -7.42
CA ASP A 217 -9.09 -23.84 -6.02
C ASP A 217 -8.11 -25.02 -5.89
N ILE A 218 -6.89 -24.75 -5.49
CA ILE A 218 -5.81 -25.75 -5.44
C ILE A 218 -6.16 -26.88 -4.48
N GLY A 219 -6.14 -28.11 -5.00
CA GLY A 219 -6.50 -29.32 -4.26
C GLY A 219 -7.98 -29.70 -4.34
N ALA A 220 -8.84 -28.87 -4.94
CA ALA A 220 -10.23 -29.25 -5.20
C ALA A 220 -10.35 -30.21 -6.40
N PRO A 221 -11.44 -31.00 -6.50
CA PRO A 221 -11.71 -31.81 -7.67
C PRO A 221 -11.70 -30.97 -8.96
N ASN A 222 -11.01 -31.42 -10.00
CA ASN A 222 -10.82 -30.76 -11.29
C ASN A 222 -9.94 -29.49 -11.28
N SER A 223 -9.24 -29.25 -10.18
CA SER A 223 -8.20 -28.20 -10.08
C SER A 223 -6.81 -28.82 -9.98
N PRO A 224 -5.74 -28.05 -10.25
CA PRO A 224 -4.38 -28.57 -10.04
C PRO A 224 -4.19 -29.09 -8.62
N SER A 225 -3.59 -30.27 -8.49
CA SER A 225 -3.22 -30.76 -7.16
C SER A 225 -1.97 -30.05 -6.64
N LEU A 226 -1.82 -30.04 -5.31
CA LEU A 226 -0.63 -29.50 -4.67
C LEU A 226 0.65 -30.18 -5.18
N GLU A 227 0.61 -31.51 -5.38
CA GLU A 227 1.74 -32.30 -5.90
C GLU A 227 2.13 -31.86 -7.32
N ASN A 228 1.15 -31.57 -8.18
CA ASN A 228 1.42 -31.10 -9.54
C ASN A 228 2.15 -29.74 -9.54
N LEU A 229 1.80 -28.84 -8.62
CA LEU A 229 2.48 -27.57 -8.49
C LEU A 229 3.90 -27.73 -7.93
N ILE A 230 4.10 -28.54 -6.89
CA ILE A 230 5.43 -28.81 -6.29
C ILE A 230 6.41 -29.40 -7.31
N ASN A 231 5.95 -30.28 -8.19
CA ASN A 231 6.81 -30.91 -9.20
C ASN A 231 7.29 -29.94 -10.29
N GLY A 232 6.67 -28.78 -10.45
CA GLY A 232 6.99 -27.80 -11.48
C GLY A 232 7.42 -26.41 -10.99
N MET A 233 7.11 -26.09 -9.74
CA MET A 233 7.25 -24.74 -9.19
C MET A 233 7.66 -24.75 -7.72
N ILE A 234 8.18 -23.63 -7.24
CA ILE A 234 8.34 -23.36 -5.81
C ILE A 234 7.00 -22.82 -5.28
N LEU A 235 6.47 -23.42 -4.23
CA LEU A 235 5.17 -23.04 -3.64
C LEU A 235 5.32 -21.95 -2.58
N PHE A 236 4.36 -21.04 -2.59
CA PHE A 236 4.15 -20.02 -1.56
C PHE A 236 2.66 -19.95 -1.18
N PHE A 237 2.36 -19.96 0.14
CA PHE A 237 0.98 -19.96 0.68
C PHE A 237 0.70 -18.66 1.42
#